data_2f188a63825ec0c03c8dae2b1c2bb08d
#
_entry.id   2f188a63825ec0c03c8dae2b1c2bb08d
#
_cell.length_a   1.000
_cell.length_b   1.000
_cell.length_c   1.000
_cell.angle_alpha   90.00
_cell.angle_beta   90.00
_cell.angle_gamma   90.00
#
_symmetry.space_group_name_H-M   'P 1'
#
loop_
_entity.id
_entity.type
_entity.pdbx_description
1 polymer ?
#
loop_
_entity_poly.entity_id
_entity_poly.type
_entity_poly.pdbx_seq_one_letter_code
_entity_poly.pdbx_strand_id
1 'polypeptide(L)'
;MNMKYITSGLFAAMIVSSTAFLTSCADDLEVGKNIDESAYSGIYENNAYLRDGKSNLVSKVVELHGETYATTVKMGLSKTPNTATSAKVKIDAAYLETYNKAHNTDFALYPQDLVTFANEGILTVNANTKSAEVEMTIRAGEGLQEDKTYAIPVAISDQSSDITIKDEDAKHCIYLVKDMRNAGDAYKGEGVMQGYLFFEVNDVNPLNTLSFQLENGKLLWDVVVLFAANINYDAEAGRPRVQCNPNVQYLLDNNETLLQPLRRRGVKVLLGLLGNHDITGLAQLSEQGAKDFAREVAQYCKAYNLDGVNYDDEYSNSPDLSNPSLTNPSTAAAARLCYETKQAMPDKLVTVFDWGQMYGVATVDGVDAKEWIDIVVANYG
;
A
#
# COMPACT_ATOMS: atom_id res chain seq x y z
N MET A 1 -27.61 -80.54 -4.46
CA MET A 1 -26.70 -79.71 -5.29
C MET A 1 -25.98 -78.78 -4.34
N ASN A 2 -24.70 -78.89 -4.17
CA ASN A 2 -23.93 -78.41 -3.02
C ASN A 2 -23.70 -76.88 -3.12
N MET A 3 -24.20 -76.15 -2.15
CA MET A 3 -24.07 -74.70 -1.98
C MET A 3 -22.59 -74.20 -1.81
N LYS A 4 -21.64 -75.14 -1.67
CA LYS A 4 -20.21 -74.86 -1.57
C LYS A 4 -19.52 -74.43 -2.88
N TYR A 5 -20.11 -74.72 -4.03
CA TYR A 5 -19.53 -74.36 -5.34
C TYR A 5 -19.98 -73.03 -5.87
N ILE A 6 -21.10 -72.46 -5.33
CA ILE A 6 -21.62 -71.14 -5.74
C ILE A 6 -20.82 -70.01 -5.08
N THR A 7 -20.37 -70.23 -3.84
CA THR A 7 -19.55 -69.25 -3.11
C THR A 7 -18.13 -69.13 -3.65
N SER A 8 -17.57 -70.25 -4.17
CA SER A 8 -16.19 -70.22 -4.75
C SER A 8 -16.19 -69.52 -6.12
N GLY A 9 -17.23 -69.64 -6.91
CA GLY A 9 -17.36 -68.93 -8.20
C GLY A 9 -17.56 -67.44 -8.08
N LEU A 10 -18.30 -67.00 -7.07
CA LEU A 10 -18.50 -65.57 -6.81
C LEU A 10 -17.22 -64.88 -6.27
N PHE A 11 -16.45 -65.61 -5.45
CA PHE A 11 -15.17 -65.09 -4.93
C PHE A 11 -14.11 -65.00 -6.01
N ALA A 12 -14.06 -65.94 -6.94
CA ALA A 12 -13.15 -65.87 -8.08
C ALA A 12 -13.50 -64.79 -9.08
N ALA A 13 -14.81 -64.55 -9.29
CA ALA A 13 -15.32 -63.46 -10.15
C ALA A 13 -15.06 -62.06 -9.54
N MET A 14 -15.12 -61.90 -8.19
CA MET A 14 -14.81 -60.66 -7.51
C MET A 14 -13.31 -60.35 -7.51
N ILE A 15 -12.46 -61.36 -7.41
CA ILE A 15 -11.00 -61.17 -7.44
C ILE A 15 -10.51 -60.82 -8.87
N VAL A 16 -11.13 -61.38 -9.91
CA VAL A 16 -10.77 -61.06 -11.30
C VAL A 16 -11.32 -59.65 -11.69
N SER A 17 -12.45 -59.22 -11.17
CA SER A 17 -12.98 -57.89 -11.43
C SER A 17 -12.21 -56.80 -10.65
N SER A 18 -11.69 -57.12 -9.45
CA SER A 18 -10.89 -56.15 -8.69
C SER A 18 -9.46 -55.99 -9.24
N THR A 19 -8.91 -57.01 -9.86
CA THR A 19 -7.59 -56.90 -10.54
C THR A 19 -7.68 -56.17 -11.88
N ALA A 20 -8.81 -56.26 -12.59
CA ALA A 20 -9.02 -55.48 -13.82
C ALA A 20 -9.19 -53.98 -13.59
N PHE A 21 -9.69 -53.55 -12.39
CA PHE A 21 -9.75 -52.14 -12.02
C PHE A 21 -8.42 -51.57 -11.50
N LEU A 22 -7.48 -52.39 -11.08
CA LEU A 22 -6.17 -51.92 -10.59
C LEU A 22 -5.12 -51.77 -11.72
N THR A 23 -5.37 -52.31 -12.90
CA THR A 23 -4.49 -52.09 -14.06
C THR A 23 -4.86 -50.91 -14.93
N SER A 24 -6.00 -50.25 -14.65
CA SER A 24 -6.44 -49.07 -15.38
C SER A 24 -5.89 -47.72 -14.83
N CYS A 25 -5.13 -47.78 -13.72
CA CYS A 25 -4.47 -46.61 -13.14
C CYS A 25 -2.94 -46.65 -13.20
N ALA A 26 -2.40 -47.50 -14.08
CA ALA A 26 -0.94 -47.58 -14.31
C ALA A 26 -0.59 -47.07 -15.73
N ASP A 27 -1.41 -46.25 -16.35
CA ASP A 27 -0.89 -45.33 -17.33
C ASP A 27 -0.13 -44.28 -16.51
N ASP A 28 1.17 -44.24 -16.65
CA ASP A 28 2.01 -43.19 -16.16
C ASP A 28 1.32 -41.88 -16.47
N LEU A 29 0.79 -41.22 -15.44
CA LEU A 29 0.53 -39.82 -15.50
C LEU A 29 1.91 -39.18 -15.75
N GLU A 30 2.31 -39.08 -17.02
CA GLU A 30 3.33 -38.14 -17.43
C GLU A 30 2.83 -36.77 -17.04
N VAL A 31 3.01 -36.42 -15.78
CA VAL A 31 2.82 -35.05 -15.27
C VAL A 31 3.89 -34.23 -15.95
N GLY A 32 3.49 -33.57 -17.04
CA GLY A 32 4.33 -32.66 -17.77
C GLY A 32 5.39 -33.35 -18.62
N LYS A 33 5.09 -33.60 -19.87
CA LYS A 33 6.13 -33.86 -20.87
C LYS A 33 7.17 -32.75 -20.75
N ASN A 34 8.34 -33.16 -20.21
CA ASN A 34 9.58 -32.40 -20.30
C ASN A 34 9.41 -30.94 -19.99
N ILE A 35 9.24 -30.59 -18.71
CA ILE A 35 9.72 -29.27 -18.29
C ILE A 35 11.16 -29.25 -18.75
N ASP A 36 11.45 -28.41 -19.72
CA ASP A 36 12.83 -28.14 -20.12
C ASP A 36 13.52 -27.50 -18.92
N GLU A 37 14.09 -28.31 -18.06
CA GLU A 37 14.80 -27.85 -16.87
C GLU A 37 15.90 -26.85 -17.27
N SER A 38 16.39 -26.88 -18.52
CA SER A 38 17.35 -25.91 -19.00
C SER A 38 16.75 -24.50 -19.11
N ALA A 39 15.46 -24.40 -19.36
CA ALA A 39 14.75 -23.12 -19.30
C ALA A 39 14.66 -22.53 -17.89
N TYR A 40 14.72 -23.41 -16.86
CA TYR A 40 14.67 -23.02 -15.44
C TYR A 40 16.05 -23.11 -14.76
N SER A 41 17.00 -23.82 -15.35
CA SER A 41 18.40 -23.93 -14.88
C SER A 41 19.28 -22.81 -15.44
N GLY A 42 18.71 -21.83 -16.15
CA GLY A 42 19.44 -20.65 -16.60
C GLY A 42 20.23 -20.00 -15.47
N ILE A 43 21.44 -19.54 -15.75
CA ILE A 43 22.22 -18.72 -14.83
C ILE A 43 21.46 -17.40 -14.69
N TYR A 44 20.49 -17.37 -13.77
CA TYR A 44 19.83 -16.14 -13.42
C TYR A 44 20.84 -15.25 -12.71
N GLU A 45 21.01 -14.03 -13.22
CA GLU A 45 21.82 -13.03 -12.57
C GLU A 45 21.34 -12.74 -11.15
N ASN A 46 22.23 -12.36 -10.29
CA ASN A 46 21.90 -12.03 -8.90
C ASN A 46 21.39 -10.58 -8.83
N ASN A 47 20.07 -10.41 -8.90
CA ASN A 47 19.47 -9.08 -8.89
C ASN A 47 19.39 -8.53 -7.47
N ALA A 48 19.80 -7.26 -7.31
CA ALA A 48 19.66 -6.53 -6.07
C ALA A 48 18.45 -5.59 -6.11
N TYR A 49 17.89 -5.34 -4.93
CA TYR A 49 16.80 -4.38 -4.70
C TYR A 49 16.95 -3.71 -3.34
N LEU A 50 16.37 -2.51 -3.17
CA LEU A 50 16.31 -1.79 -1.90
C LEU A 50 14.92 -1.81 -1.26
N ARG A 51 14.92 -1.79 0.06
CA ARG A 51 13.75 -1.62 0.93
C ARG A 51 14.14 -0.83 2.19
N ASP A 52 13.17 -0.22 2.85
CA ASP A 52 13.34 0.18 4.24
C ASP A 52 13.51 -1.07 5.12
N GLY A 53 14.54 -1.12 5.94
CA GLY A 53 14.86 -2.32 6.71
C GLY A 53 13.86 -2.63 7.83
N LYS A 54 13.19 -1.60 8.38
CA LYS A 54 12.20 -1.78 9.45
C LYS A 54 10.84 -2.24 8.92
N SER A 55 10.33 -1.59 7.87
CA SER A 55 9.00 -1.87 7.30
C SER A 55 9.01 -2.82 6.12
N ASN A 56 10.17 -2.97 5.48
CA ASN A 56 10.37 -3.71 4.22
C ASN A 56 9.56 -3.12 3.04
N LEU A 57 9.25 -1.82 3.08
CA LEU A 57 8.55 -1.08 2.02
C LEU A 57 9.54 -0.46 1.03
N VAL A 58 9.11 -0.26 -0.23
CA VAL A 58 9.87 0.47 -1.27
C VAL A 58 9.78 1.98 -1.08
N SER A 59 8.66 2.46 -0.54
CA SER A 59 8.42 3.85 -0.20
C SER A 59 7.91 3.95 1.22
N LYS A 60 8.47 4.86 2.00
CA LYS A 60 8.10 5.04 3.40
C LYS A 60 7.89 6.51 3.72
N VAL A 61 6.73 6.82 4.31
CA VAL A 61 6.50 8.14 4.92
C VAL A 61 7.18 8.18 6.28
N VAL A 62 7.98 9.22 6.49
CA VAL A 62 8.69 9.52 7.74
C VAL A 62 8.15 10.81 8.32
N GLU A 63 7.56 10.74 9.50
CA GLU A 63 7.12 11.90 10.27
C GLU A 63 8.19 12.22 11.33
N LEU A 64 8.87 13.35 11.16
CA LEU A 64 9.89 13.83 12.11
C LEU A 64 9.21 14.52 13.29
N HIS A 65 8.95 13.81 14.37
CA HIS A 65 8.44 14.36 15.63
C HIS A 65 9.54 14.83 16.59
N GLY A 66 10.81 14.60 16.25
CA GLY A 66 11.99 15.01 17.01
C GLY A 66 13.13 15.46 16.10
N GLU A 67 14.30 15.71 16.69
CA GLU A 67 15.46 16.21 15.95
C GLU A 67 16.11 15.17 15.02
N THR A 68 15.81 13.88 15.23
CA THR A 68 16.37 12.79 14.44
C THR A 68 15.37 11.65 14.27
N TYR A 69 15.46 10.98 13.12
CA TYR A 69 14.81 9.71 12.84
C TYR A 69 15.84 8.71 12.34
N ALA A 70 15.90 7.52 12.93
CA ALA A 70 16.81 6.46 12.53
C ALA A 70 16.04 5.26 11.96
N THR A 71 16.49 4.78 10.80
CA THR A 71 16.03 3.56 10.17
C THR A 71 17.19 2.80 9.57
N THR A 72 16.95 1.66 8.93
CA THR A 72 17.96 0.96 8.13
C THR A 72 17.51 0.88 6.68
N VAL A 73 18.48 0.97 5.76
CA VAL A 73 18.29 0.68 4.35
C VAL A 73 18.75 -0.75 4.12
N LYS A 74 17.88 -1.58 3.59
CA LYS A 74 18.12 -3.01 3.35
C LYS A 74 18.31 -3.25 1.86
N MET A 75 19.44 -3.85 1.51
CA MET A 75 19.66 -4.44 0.20
C MET A 75 19.35 -5.93 0.27
N GLY A 76 18.43 -6.38 -0.58
CA GLY A 76 18.12 -7.79 -0.80
C GLY A 76 18.68 -8.29 -2.12
N LEU A 77 18.99 -9.58 -2.19
CA LEU A 77 19.46 -10.28 -3.38
C LEU A 77 18.48 -11.38 -3.79
N SER A 78 18.27 -11.55 -5.10
CA SER A 78 17.42 -12.64 -5.62
C SER A 78 18.01 -14.02 -5.35
N LYS A 79 19.34 -14.12 -5.23
CA LYS A 79 20.06 -15.36 -4.92
C LYS A 79 20.97 -15.20 -3.71
N THR A 80 21.23 -16.30 -3.04
CA THR A 80 22.23 -16.38 -1.99
C THR A 80 23.62 -16.44 -2.63
N PRO A 81 24.52 -15.48 -2.36
CA PRO A 81 25.88 -15.50 -2.91
C PRO A 81 26.74 -16.55 -2.21
N ASN A 82 27.65 -17.18 -2.95
CA ASN A 82 28.61 -18.14 -2.42
C ASN A 82 29.84 -17.48 -1.76
N THR A 83 30.10 -16.22 -2.12
CA THR A 83 31.16 -15.36 -1.56
C THR A 83 30.54 -14.04 -1.14
N ALA A 84 31.20 -13.35 -0.21
CA ALA A 84 30.70 -12.03 0.19
C ALA A 84 30.69 -11.09 -1.02
N THR A 85 29.59 -10.33 -1.14
CA THR A 85 29.40 -9.33 -2.20
C THR A 85 28.99 -8.01 -1.57
N SER A 86 29.22 -6.88 -2.23
CA SER A 86 28.96 -5.58 -1.66
C SER A 86 28.40 -4.58 -2.66
N ALA A 87 27.72 -3.57 -2.13
CA ALA A 87 27.32 -2.37 -2.84
C ALA A 87 27.37 -1.17 -1.87
N LYS A 88 27.20 0.00 -2.41
CA LYS A 88 27.07 1.24 -1.64
C LYS A 88 25.68 1.83 -1.90
N VAL A 89 25.11 2.47 -0.90
CA VAL A 89 23.91 3.30 -1.09
C VAL A 89 24.29 4.78 -1.03
N LYS A 90 23.57 5.57 -1.82
CA LYS A 90 23.68 7.03 -1.83
C LYS A 90 22.33 7.66 -2.16
N ILE A 91 22.23 8.97 -1.94
CA ILE A 91 21.09 9.75 -2.39
C ILE A 91 21.22 9.97 -3.90
N ASP A 92 20.18 9.56 -4.66
CA ASP A 92 20.10 9.80 -6.09
C ASP A 92 19.12 10.95 -6.38
N ALA A 93 19.62 12.17 -6.26
CA ALA A 93 18.80 13.36 -6.46
C ALA A 93 18.19 13.46 -7.87
N ALA A 94 18.84 12.86 -8.88
CA ALA A 94 18.36 12.90 -10.26
C ALA A 94 17.09 12.04 -10.47
N TYR A 95 16.95 10.97 -9.68
CA TYR A 95 15.75 10.10 -9.75
C TYR A 95 14.47 10.80 -9.29
N LEU A 96 14.57 11.86 -8.48
CA LEU A 96 13.40 12.56 -7.94
C LEU A 96 12.47 13.11 -9.04
N GLU A 97 13.01 13.61 -10.14
CA GLU A 97 12.21 14.09 -11.28
C GLU A 97 11.39 12.94 -11.89
N THR A 98 12.01 11.78 -12.08
CA THR A 98 11.34 10.57 -12.58
C THR A 98 10.23 10.12 -11.65
N TYR A 99 10.51 10.08 -10.33
CA TYR A 99 9.53 9.72 -9.30
C TYR A 99 8.34 10.70 -9.28
N ASN A 100 8.60 11.99 -9.24
CA ASN A 100 7.55 13.02 -9.24
C ASN A 100 6.67 12.94 -10.50
N LYS A 101 7.28 12.69 -11.65
CA LYS A 101 6.53 12.50 -12.89
C LYS A 101 5.65 11.25 -12.88
N ALA A 102 6.17 10.13 -12.37
CA ALA A 102 5.43 8.86 -12.29
C ALA A 102 4.19 8.97 -11.38
N HIS A 103 4.32 9.70 -10.27
CA HIS A 103 3.26 9.87 -9.26
C HIS A 103 2.46 11.18 -9.40
N ASN A 104 2.79 12.02 -10.39
CA ASN A 104 2.19 13.36 -10.54
C ASN A 104 2.31 14.22 -9.27
N THR A 105 3.47 14.16 -8.61
CA THR A 105 3.81 14.89 -7.40
C THR A 105 4.83 16.01 -7.67
N ASP A 106 5.08 16.85 -6.67
CA ASP A 106 6.02 17.97 -6.74
C ASP A 106 6.94 18.01 -5.50
N PHE A 107 7.30 16.84 -4.97
CA PHE A 107 8.18 16.73 -3.81
C PHE A 107 9.52 17.42 -4.08
N ALA A 108 9.98 18.18 -3.08
CA ALA A 108 11.33 18.75 -3.07
C ALA A 108 12.32 17.73 -2.53
N LEU A 109 13.57 17.82 -2.99
CA LEU A 109 14.65 17.01 -2.43
C LEU A 109 14.90 17.43 -0.97
N TYR A 110 14.99 16.44 -0.08
CA TYR A 110 15.41 16.68 1.30
C TYR A 110 16.86 17.16 1.34
N PRO A 111 17.25 18.11 2.23
CA PRO A 111 18.64 18.56 2.32
C PRO A 111 19.59 17.39 2.59
N GLN A 112 20.51 17.14 1.67
CA GLN A 112 21.34 15.93 1.69
C GLN A 112 22.35 15.89 2.85
N ASP A 113 22.77 17.06 3.33
CA ASP A 113 23.66 17.21 4.49
C ASP A 113 22.99 16.84 5.82
N LEU A 114 21.67 16.72 5.83
CA LEU A 114 20.86 16.25 6.97
C LEU A 114 20.67 14.73 6.98
N VAL A 115 21.16 14.02 5.96
CA VAL A 115 21.04 12.56 5.86
C VAL A 115 22.43 11.93 5.95
N THR A 116 22.58 10.97 6.84
CA THR A 116 23.84 10.25 7.01
C THR A 116 23.63 8.74 6.98
N PHE A 117 24.54 8.02 6.34
CA PHE A 117 24.59 6.56 6.35
C PHE A 117 25.77 6.10 7.20
N ALA A 118 25.55 5.13 8.07
CA ALA A 118 26.63 4.45 8.75
C ALA A 118 27.56 3.76 7.74
N ASN A 119 28.81 3.53 8.12
CA ASN A 119 29.80 2.85 7.29
C ASN A 119 29.88 3.41 5.85
N GLU A 120 29.75 4.72 5.70
CA GLU A 120 29.74 5.42 4.41
C GLU A 120 28.73 4.86 3.38
N GLY A 121 27.67 4.20 3.85
CA GLY A 121 26.63 3.56 3.01
C GLY A 121 27.02 2.20 2.45
N ILE A 122 28.11 1.60 2.91
CA ILE A 122 28.56 0.28 2.42
C ILE A 122 27.70 -0.84 3.02
N LEU A 123 27.17 -1.66 2.14
CA LEU A 123 26.39 -2.87 2.42
C LEU A 123 27.21 -4.09 1.99
N THR A 124 27.46 -5.02 2.90
CA THR A 124 28.12 -6.28 2.58
C THR A 124 27.20 -7.45 2.89
N VAL A 125 26.75 -8.14 1.84
CA VAL A 125 26.00 -9.38 1.96
C VAL A 125 27.00 -10.52 2.08
N ASN A 126 27.05 -11.16 3.24
CA ASN A 126 27.95 -12.28 3.49
C ASN A 126 27.57 -13.52 2.68
N ALA A 127 28.52 -14.40 2.46
CA ALA A 127 28.26 -15.71 1.87
C ALA A 127 27.11 -16.42 2.63
N ASN A 128 26.23 -17.09 1.87
CA ASN A 128 25.10 -17.83 2.39
C ASN A 128 23.99 -16.96 3.06
N THR A 129 24.02 -15.63 2.89
CA THR A 129 22.93 -14.72 3.29
C THR A 129 22.32 -14.05 2.07
N LYS A 130 21.11 -13.48 2.19
CA LYS A 130 20.40 -12.83 1.06
C LYS A 130 20.26 -11.33 1.21
N SER A 131 20.70 -10.74 2.30
CA SER A 131 20.53 -9.32 2.52
C SER A 131 21.59 -8.75 3.45
N ALA A 132 21.77 -7.44 3.36
CA ALA A 132 22.52 -6.63 4.29
C ALA A 132 21.76 -5.34 4.57
N GLU A 133 22.02 -4.73 5.71
CA GLU A 133 21.42 -3.47 6.12
C GLU A 133 22.48 -2.46 6.53
N VAL A 134 22.20 -1.18 6.28
CA VAL A 134 23.00 -0.06 6.76
C VAL A 134 22.09 0.94 7.45
N GLU A 135 22.49 1.44 8.60
CA GLU A 135 21.75 2.47 9.31
C GLU A 135 21.77 3.79 8.53
N MET A 136 20.60 4.43 8.47
CA MET A 136 20.41 5.77 7.93
C MET A 136 19.78 6.65 9.02
N THR A 137 20.39 7.81 9.25
CA THR A 137 19.88 8.84 10.16
C THR A 137 19.46 10.06 9.35
N ILE A 138 18.22 10.47 9.55
CA ILE A 138 17.61 11.69 8.99
C ILE A 138 17.53 12.70 10.14
N ARG A 139 18.15 13.86 9.97
CA ARG A 139 18.12 14.94 10.97
C ARG A 139 17.17 16.02 10.50
N ALA A 140 16.40 16.57 11.42
CA ALA A 140 15.63 17.78 11.18
C ALA A 140 16.58 18.96 10.91
N GLY A 141 16.13 19.93 10.13
CA GLY A 141 16.89 21.13 9.80
C GLY A 141 16.07 22.38 9.91
N GLU A 142 16.76 23.52 9.95
CA GLU A 142 16.11 24.82 9.81
C GLU A 142 15.60 25.01 8.38
N GLY A 143 14.43 25.66 8.23
CA GLY A 143 13.84 25.96 6.92
C GLY A 143 13.01 24.85 6.27
N LEU A 144 12.85 23.70 6.93
CA LEU A 144 11.81 22.74 6.53
C LEU A 144 10.42 23.36 6.76
N GLN A 145 9.55 23.22 5.78
CA GLN A 145 8.18 23.73 5.85
C GLN A 145 7.24 22.62 6.33
N GLU A 146 6.44 22.90 7.36
CA GLU A 146 5.54 21.94 8.00
C GLU A 146 4.54 21.28 7.04
N ASP A 147 4.05 22.05 6.06
CA ASP A 147 3.05 21.55 5.10
C ASP A 147 3.67 20.90 3.85
N LYS A 148 4.99 20.73 3.82
CA LYS A 148 5.68 20.12 2.68
C LYS A 148 6.15 18.70 2.97
N THR A 149 6.00 17.87 1.96
CA THR A 149 6.66 16.55 1.90
C THR A 149 7.94 16.70 1.08
N TYR A 150 9.05 16.21 1.64
CA TYR A 150 10.34 16.15 0.99
C TYR A 150 10.68 14.69 0.66
N ALA A 151 11.47 14.45 -0.38
CA ALA A 151 11.86 13.09 -0.75
C ALA A 151 13.37 12.87 -0.58
N ILE A 152 13.72 11.68 -0.10
CA ILE A 152 15.08 11.15 -0.07
C ILE A 152 15.11 9.91 -0.97
N PRO A 153 15.47 10.03 -2.25
CA PRO A 153 15.64 8.87 -3.11
C PRO A 153 16.98 8.20 -2.78
N VAL A 154 16.96 7.04 -2.15
CA VAL A 154 18.15 6.24 -1.85
C VAL A 154 18.32 5.19 -2.94
N ALA A 155 19.50 5.08 -3.53
CA ALA A 155 19.81 4.15 -4.60
C ALA A 155 21.04 3.30 -4.32
N ILE A 156 21.06 2.08 -4.90
CA ILE A 156 22.25 1.25 -4.99
C ILE A 156 23.27 1.91 -5.93
N SER A 157 24.52 1.96 -5.53
CA SER A 157 25.67 2.39 -6.33
C SER A 157 26.88 1.50 -6.06
N ASP A 158 27.89 1.61 -6.91
CA ASP A 158 29.20 0.96 -6.73
C ASP A 158 29.10 -0.52 -6.32
N GLN A 159 28.17 -1.27 -6.97
CA GLN A 159 27.98 -2.69 -6.68
C GLN A 159 29.09 -3.56 -7.25
N SER A 160 29.37 -4.68 -6.58
CA SER A 160 30.25 -5.72 -7.06
C SER A 160 29.77 -6.29 -8.41
N SER A 161 30.68 -6.78 -9.24
CA SER A 161 30.40 -7.24 -10.60
C SER A 161 29.46 -8.46 -10.69
N ASP A 162 29.27 -9.18 -9.59
CA ASP A 162 28.35 -10.30 -9.45
C ASP A 162 26.92 -9.89 -9.08
N ILE A 163 26.68 -8.58 -8.87
CA ILE A 163 25.36 -8.00 -8.61
C ILE A 163 24.85 -7.33 -9.88
N THR A 164 23.63 -7.66 -10.28
CA THR A 164 22.92 -7.03 -11.39
C THR A 164 21.77 -6.18 -10.88
N ILE A 165 21.48 -5.09 -11.55
CA ILE A 165 20.30 -4.28 -11.34
C ILE A 165 19.55 -4.24 -12.67
N LYS A 166 18.43 -4.97 -12.72
CA LYS A 166 17.60 -5.07 -13.95
C LYS A 166 16.47 -4.06 -13.98
N ASP A 167 16.01 -3.65 -12.79
CA ASP A 167 14.87 -2.79 -12.59
C ASP A 167 15.35 -1.51 -11.88
N GLU A 168 15.20 -0.38 -12.56
CA GLU A 168 15.58 0.93 -11.99
C GLU A 168 14.73 1.29 -10.79
N ASP A 169 13.45 0.88 -10.75
CA ASP A 169 12.59 1.14 -9.59
C ASP A 169 13.02 0.28 -8.40
N ALA A 170 13.37 -0.99 -8.63
CA ALA A 170 13.89 -1.87 -7.57
C ALA A 170 15.23 -1.40 -6.99
N LYS A 171 16.02 -0.63 -7.75
CA LYS A 171 17.27 -0.01 -7.32
C LYS A 171 17.07 1.04 -6.24
N HIS A 172 15.86 1.62 -6.13
CA HIS A 172 15.56 2.74 -5.26
C HIS A 172 14.70 2.34 -4.06
N CYS A 173 14.90 3.05 -2.96
CA CYS A 173 13.99 3.11 -1.82
C CYS A 173 13.73 4.59 -1.51
N ILE A 174 12.47 4.99 -1.45
CA ILE A 174 12.08 6.39 -1.31
C ILE A 174 11.59 6.67 0.11
N TYR A 175 12.16 7.70 0.75
CA TYR A 175 11.66 8.18 2.03
C TYR A 175 10.98 9.53 1.83
N LEU A 176 9.70 9.61 2.17
CA LEU A 176 8.87 10.81 2.07
C LEU A 176 8.80 11.46 3.47
N VAL A 177 9.53 12.54 3.66
CA VAL A 177 9.78 13.15 4.97
C VAL A 177 8.89 14.36 5.18
N LYS A 178 8.18 14.39 6.31
CA LYS A 178 7.36 15.50 6.80
C LYS A 178 7.92 16.00 8.13
N ASP A 179 8.09 17.31 8.27
CA ASP A 179 8.47 17.91 9.56
C ASP A 179 7.24 18.05 10.45
N MET A 180 7.15 17.23 11.48
CA MET A 180 6.04 17.18 12.43
C MET A 180 6.45 17.64 13.84
N ARG A 181 7.59 18.33 13.98
CA ARG A 181 8.10 18.72 15.31
C ARG A 181 7.15 19.69 16.04
N ASN A 182 6.41 20.50 15.29
CA ASN A 182 5.45 21.45 15.83
C ASN A 182 4.00 20.90 15.84
N ALA A 183 3.75 19.74 15.23
CA ALA A 183 2.44 19.09 15.23
C ALA A 183 2.28 18.23 16.49
N GLY A 184 1.78 18.83 17.57
CA GLY A 184 2.17 18.33 18.88
C GLY A 184 1.23 17.40 19.63
N ASP A 185 -0.10 17.65 19.70
CA ASP A 185 -0.89 17.08 20.78
C ASP A 185 -1.49 15.69 20.49
N ALA A 186 -1.68 15.33 19.23
CA ALA A 186 -2.17 14.01 18.86
C ALA A 186 -1.08 12.93 18.96
N TYR A 187 0.16 13.27 18.62
CA TYR A 187 1.25 12.28 18.62
C TYR A 187 1.54 11.75 20.04
N LYS A 188 1.38 10.44 20.22
CA LYS A 188 1.53 9.74 21.50
C LYS A 188 2.83 8.93 21.63
N GLY A 189 3.57 8.78 20.52
CA GLY A 189 4.78 7.96 20.42
C GLY A 189 4.66 6.83 19.41
N GLU A 190 5.81 6.25 19.02
CA GLU A 190 5.85 5.10 18.12
C GLU A 190 5.23 3.86 18.80
N GLY A 191 4.45 3.08 18.05
CA GLY A 191 3.85 1.84 18.53
C GLY A 191 2.72 1.99 19.54
N VAL A 192 2.28 3.21 19.83
CA VAL A 192 1.13 3.47 20.69
C VAL A 192 -0.16 3.31 19.89
N MET A 193 -1.20 2.76 20.54
CA MET A 193 -2.53 2.62 19.92
C MET A 193 -3.07 3.98 19.51
N GLN A 194 -3.56 4.07 18.28
CA GLN A 194 -4.13 5.27 17.70
C GLN A 194 -5.66 5.28 17.86
N GLY A 195 -6.21 6.47 18.18
CA GLY A 195 -7.63 6.73 18.15
C GLY A 195 -8.08 7.08 16.73
N TYR A 196 -9.01 6.32 16.18
CA TYR A 196 -9.57 6.52 14.84
C TYR A 196 -11.06 6.83 14.94
N LEU A 197 -11.51 7.95 14.36
CA LEU A 197 -12.89 8.42 14.47
C LEU A 197 -13.52 8.58 13.08
N PHE A 198 -14.62 7.87 12.82
CA PHE A 198 -15.56 8.24 11.77
C PHE A 198 -16.45 9.37 12.29
N PHE A 199 -16.25 10.55 11.76
CA PHE A 199 -16.92 11.77 12.17
C PHE A 199 -18.13 12.02 11.25
N GLU A 200 -19.33 11.80 11.77
CA GLU A 200 -20.57 12.12 11.08
C GLU A 200 -20.66 13.63 10.84
N VAL A 201 -20.61 14.05 9.59
CA VAL A 201 -20.53 15.48 9.21
C VAL A 201 -21.86 16.25 9.33
N ASN A 202 -22.93 15.56 9.76
CA ASN A 202 -24.27 16.13 9.84
C ASN A 202 -24.41 17.03 11.06
N ASP A 203 -24.41 18.35 10.86
CA ASP A 203 -24.68 19.38 11.87
C ASP A 203 -23.74 19.37 13.11
N VAL A 204 -22.55 18.78 12.98
CA VAL A 204 -21.55 18.70 14.06
C VAL A 204 -20.29 19.46 13.68
N ASN A 205 -19.76 20.22 14.63
CA ASN A 205 -18.50 20.94 14.43
C ASN A 205 -17.31 20.00 14.66
N PRO A 206 -16.43 19.77 13.65
CA PRO A 206 -15.26 18.91 13.77
C PRO A 206 -14.28 19.38 14.85
N LEU A 207 -14.26 20.66 15.21
CA LEU A 207 -13.41 21.17 16.29
C LEU A 207 -13.77 20.57 17.67
N ASN A 208 -14.97 20.01 17.84
CA ASN A 208 -15.35 19.31 19.06
C ASN A 208 -14.44 18.11 19.35
N THR A 209 -13.81 17.54 18.31
CA THR A 209 -12.88 16.42 18.49
C THR A 209 -11.65 16.80 19.31
N LEU A 210 -11.25 18.07 19.32
CA LEU A 210 -10.13 18.60 20.12
C LEU A 210 -10.41 18.65 21.63
N SER A 211 -11.66 18.52 22.05
CA SER A 211 -12.02 18.49 23.48
C SER A 211 -11.81 17.12 24.13
N PHE A 212 -11.60 16.08 23.34
CA PHE A 212 -11.33 14.74 23.85
C PHE A 212 -9.84 14.57 24.14
N GLN A 213 -9.48 14.66 25.41
CA GLN A 213 -8.10 14.58 25.88
C GLN A 213 -7.91 13.40 26.83
N LEU A 214 -6.74 12.79 26.76
CA LEU A 214 -6.26 11.79 27.69
C LEU A 214 -5.74 12.47 28.97
N GLU A 215 -5.56 11.71 30.05
CA GLU A 215 -5.04 12.21 31.33
C GLU A 215 -3.68 12.91 31.21
N ASN A 216 -2.86 12.50 30.24
CA ASN A 216 -1.55 13.09 29.96
C ASN A 216 -1.61 14.38 29.09
N GLY A 217 -2.81 14.88 28.80
CA GLY A 217 -3.04 16.08 27.99
C GLY A 217 -2.96 15.89 26.46
N LYS A 218 -2.65 14.67 26.00
CA LYS A 218 -2.67 14.34 24.56
C LYS A 218 -4.10 14.19 24.06
N LEU A 219 -4.32 14.47 22.77
CA LEU A 219 -5.62 14.26 22.13
C LEU A 219 -5.94 12.76 22.04
N LEU A 220 -7.21 12.42 22.24
CA LEU A 220 -7.68 11.03 22.09
C LEU A 220 -7.58 10.56 20.65
N TRP A 221 -8.00 11.41 19.70
CA TRP A 221 -8.11 11.07 18.29
C TRP A 221 -6.82 11.41 17.55
N ASP A 222 -6.27 10.43 16.82
CA ASP A 222 -5.12 10.60 15.91
C ASP A 222 -5.59 10.80 14.47
N VAL A 223 -6.71 10.17 14.13
CA VAL A 223 -7.30 10.21 12.79
C VAL A 223 -8.78 10.54 12.88
N VAL A 224 -9.23 11.49 12.09
CA VAL A 224 -10.63 11.88 11.94
C VAL A 224 -11.01 11.75 10.46
N VAL A 225 -11.98 10.90 10.17
CA VAL A 225 -12.56 10.72 8.84
C VAL A 225 -13.81 11.59 8.72
N LEU A 226 -13.85 12.46 7.74
CA LEU A 226 -15.06 13.22 7.38
C LEU A 226 -16.04 12.25 6.71
N PHE A 227 -17.03 11.77 7.44
CA PHE A 227 -17.94 10.72 6.98
C PHE A 227 -19.31 11.30 6.62
N ALA A 228 -19.65 11.38 5.31
CA ALA A 228 -18.78 11.03 4.21
C ALA A 228 -19.17 11.76 2.93
N ALA A 229 -18.22 11.87 2.01
CA ALA A 229 -18.50 12.10 0.60
C ALA A 229 -18.86 10.77 -0.09
N ASN A 230 -19.20 10.84 -1.37
CA ASN A 230 -19.64 9.68 -2.13
C ASN A 230 -18.85 9.53 -3.44
N ILE A 231 -18.91 8.33 -4.00
CA ILE A 231 -18.60 8.10 -5.41
C ILE A 231 -19.90 8.11 -6.21
N ASN A 232 -19.95 8.91 -7.28
CA ASN A 232 -21.06 8.92 -8.23
C ASN A 232 -20.54 8.89 -9.67
N TYR A 233 -21.44 8.51 -10.59
CA TYR A 233 -21.13 8.60 -12.01
C TYR A 233 -21.48 10.00 -12.56
N ASP A 234 -20.54 10.61 -13.26
CA ASP A 234 -20.75 11.82 -14.02
C ASP A 234 -21.11 11.44 -15.46
N ALA A 235 -22.38 11.53 -15.82
CA ALA A 235 -22.86 11.16 -17.14
C ALA A 235 -22.37 12.13 -18.25
N GLU A 236 -22.08 13.39 -17.91
CA GLU A 236 -21.56 14.37 -18.85
C GLU A 236 -20.08 14.13 -19.13
N ALA A 237 -19.29 13.91 -18.09
CA ALA A 237 -17.87 13.60 -18.21
C ALA A 237 -17.60 12.14 -18.58
N GLY A 238 -18.59 11.26 -18.46
CA GLY A 238 -18.48 9.83 -18.79
C GLY A 238 -17.60 9.03 -17.83
N ARG A 239 -17.45 9.45 -16.58
CA ARG A 239 -16.51 8.87 -15.61
C ARG A 239 -17.01 8.92 -14.16
N PRO A 240 -16.47 8.07 -13.27
CA PRO A 240 -16.67 8.22 -11.83
C PRO A 240 -16.12 9.56 -11.32
N ARG A 241 -16.78 10.13 -10.31
CA ARG A 241 -16.36 11.39 -9.67
C ARG A 241 -16.60 11.37 -8.16
N VAL A 242 -15.89 12.22 -7.44
CA VAL A 242 -16.17 12.54 -6.04
C VAL A 242 -17.42 13.43 -5.97
N GLN A 243 -18.37 13.05 -5.15
CA GLN A 243 -19.59 13.80 -4.87
C GLN A 243 -19.62 14.20 -3.39
N CYS A 244 -19.39 15.47 -3.11
CA CYS A 244 -19.59 16.03 -1.78
C CYS A 244 -21.04 16.43 -1.58
N ASN A 245 -21.67 15.96 -0.51
CA ASN A 245 -22.93 16.52 -0.06
C ASN A 245 -22.72 17.94 0.54
N PRO A 246 -23.78 18.72 0.77
CA PRO A 246 -23.63 20.09 1.27
C PRO A 246 -22.83 20.20 2.57
N ASN A 247 -22.93 19.22 3.49
CA ASN A 247 -22.22 19.26 4.76
C ASN A 247 -20.71 19.02 4.58
N VAL A 248 -20.32 18.03 3.78
CA VAL A 248 -18.91 17.81 3.43
C VAL A 248 -18.34 19.01 2.68
N GLN A 249 -19.08 19.53 1.67
CA GLN A 249 -18.64 20.69 0.91
C GLN A 249 -18.45 21.91 1.81
N TYR A 250 -19.36 22.15 2.75
CA TYR A 250 -19.23 23.24 3.72
C TYR A 250 -17.95 23.13 4.57
N LEU A 251 -17.61 21.92 5.03
CA LEU A 251 -16.37 21.70 5.77
C LEU A 251 -15.13 21.95 4.92
N LEU A 252 -15.15 21.52 3.66
CA LEU A 252 -14.06 21.75 2.72
C LEU A 252 -13.91 23.24 2.36
N ASP A 253 -15.02 23.95 2.11
CA ASP A 253 -15.01 25.38 1.81
C ASP A 253 -14.53 26.23 3.00
N ASN A 254 -14.77 25.76 4.23
CA ASN A 254 -14.30 26.37 5.46
C ASN A 254 -13.08 25.65 6.07
N ASN A 255 -12.31 24.99 5.24
CA ASN A 255 -11.17 24.15 5.60
C ASN A 255 -10.21 24.83 6.60
N GLU A 256 -9.77 26.05 6.32
CA GLU A 256 -8.81 26.79 7.16
C GLU A 256 -9.28 27.00 8.61
N THR A 257 -10.58 27.13 8.81
CA THR A 257 -11.17 27.39 10.13
C THR A 257 -11.68 26.14 10.84
N LEU A 258 -12.03 25.09 10.10
CA LEU A 258 -12.67 23.91 10.66
C LEU A 258 -11.79 22.64 10.63
N LEU A 259 -10.92 22.49 9.64
CA LEU A 259 -10.13 21.27 9.45
C LEU A 259 -8.64 21.49 9.75
N GLN A 260 -8.05 22.58 9.28
CA GLN A 260 -6.63 22.84 9.53
C GLN A 260 -6.28 23.02 11.03
N PRO A 261 -7.18 23.51 11.93
CA PRO A 261 -6.90 23.47 13.36
C PRO A 261 -6.69 22.08 13.93
N LEU A 262 -7.37 21.05 13.41
CA LEU A 262 -7.13 19.66 13.80
C LEU A 262 -5.73 19.24 13.37
N ARG A 263 -5.39 19.51 12.11
CA ARG A 263 -4.09 19.13 11.54
C ARG A 263 -2.92 19.82 12.26
N ARG A 264 -3.04 21.10 12.59
CA ARG A 264 -2.04 21.83 13.42
C ARG A 264 -1.83 21.22 14.81
N ARG A 265 -2.79 20.43 15.30
CA ARG A 265 -2.67 19.68 16.55
C ARG A 265 -2.22 18.23 16.34
N GLY A 266 -1.82 17.86 15.10
CA GLY A 266 -1.32 16.53 14.73
C GLY A 266 -2.40 15.50 14.41
N VAL A 267 -3.68 15.88 14.41
CA VAL A 267 -4.77 14.98 13.99
C VAL A 267 -4.77 14.86 12.48
N LYS A 268 -4.77 13.65 11.95
CA LYS A 268 -4.91 13.40 10.51
C LYS A 268 -6.38 13.55 10.12
N VAL A 269 -6.65 14.34 9.07
CA VAL A 269 -8.00 14.54 8.54
C VAL A 269 -8.13 13.83 7.20
N LEU A 270 -9.00 12.84 7.13
CA LEU A 270 -9.25 12.04 5.93
C LEU A 270 -10.63 12.33 5.34
N LEU A 271 -10.74 12.24 4.02
CA LEU A 271 -12.04 12.23 3.34
C LEU A 271 -12.58 10.80 3.33
N GLY A 272 -13.73 10.58 3.96
CA GLY A 272 -14.48 9.34 3.86
C GLY A 272 -15.22 9.28 2.53
N LEU A 273 -15.22 8.13 1.88
CA LEU A 273 -15.86 7.89 0.60
C LEU A 273 -16.63 6.57 0.65
N LEU A 274 -17.90 6.60 0.24
CA LEU A 274 -18.76 5.43 0.08
C LEU A 274 -19.67 5.56 -1.14
N GLY A 275 -20.39 4.49 -1.49
CA GLY A 275 -21.38 4.49 -2.55
C GLY A 275 -22.58 5.41 -2.25
N ASN A 276 -23.42 5.67 -3.25
CA ASN A 276 -24.57 6.56 -3.15
C ASN A 276 -25.78 6.04 -3.92
N HIS A 277 -26.02 4.72 -3.86
CA HIS A 277 -27.07 4.06 -4.66
C HIS A 277 -26.98 4.36 -6.17
N ASP A 278 -25.74 4.63 -6.63
CA ASP A 278 -25.39 4.92 -8.02
C ASP A 278 -24.84 3.64 -8.70
N ILE A 279 -24.69 3.68 -10.03
CA ILE A 279 -24.06 2.60 -10.80
C ILE A 279 -22.56 2.49 -10.57
N THR A 280 -21.95 3.50 -9.92
CA THR A 280 -20.56 3.48 -9.50
C THR A 280 -20.45 3.05 -8.04
N GLY A 281 -19.39 2.33 -7.73
CA GLY A 281 -19.02 1.94 -6.37
C GLY A 281 -17.53 1.76 -6.27
N LEU A 282 -17.02 1.77 -5.05
CA LEU A 282 -15.58 1.72 -4.77
C LEU A 282 -14.94 0.40 -5.22
N ALA A 283 -15.72 -0.68 -5.24
CA ALA A 283 -15.26 -2.02 -5.60
C ALA A 283 -15.69 -2.46 -7.01
N GLN A 284 -16.15 -1.54 -7.86
CA GLN A 284 -16.66 -1.87 -9.20
C GLN A 284 -16.13 -0.95 -10.30
N LEU A 285 -14.95 -0.38 -10.08
CA LEU A 285 -14.22 0.39 -11.08
C LEU A 285 -13.32 -0.53 -11.91
N SER A 286 -13.30 -0.32 -13.22
CA SER A 286 -12.24 -0.89 -14.05
C SER A 286 -10.88 -0.27 -13.69
N GLU A 287 -9.79 -0.81 -14.21
CA GLU A 287 -8.47 -0.21 -13.99
C GLU A 287 -8.43 1.26 -14.43
N GLN A 288 -9.03 1.60 -15.58
CA GLN A 288 -9.10 2.98 -16.04
C GLN A 288 -9.98 3.84 -15.13
N GLY A 289 -11.15 3.33 -14.72
CA GLY A 289 -12.05 4.02 -13.79
C GLY A 289 -11.39 4.28 -12.44
N ALA A 290 -10.63 3.31 -11.93
CA ALA A 290 -9.87 3.43 -10.69
C ALA A 290 -8.76 4.50 -10.81
N LYS A 291 -8.00 4.55 -11.91
CA LYS A 291 -6.99 5.57 -12.17
C LYS A 291 -7.59 6.98 -12.25
N ASP A 292 -8.72 7.13 -12.93
CA ASP A 292 -9.38 8.42 -13.10
C ASP A 292 -9.94 8.93 -11.77
N PHE A 293 -10.60 8.06 -11.00
CA PHE A 293 -11.14 8.39 -9.68
C PHE A 293 -10.03 8.70 -8.67
N ALA A 294 -8.96 7.87 -8.63
CA ALA A 294 -7.81 8.08 -7.75
C ALA A 294 -7.14 9.43 -7.98
N ARG A 295 -7.00 9.87 -9.25
CA ARG A 295 -6.45 11.20 -9.57
C ARG A 295 -7.34 12.34 -9.05
N GLU A 296 -8.66 12.20 -9.15
CA GLU A 296 -9.58 13.20 -8.61
C GLU A 296 -9.52 13.24 -7.09
N VAL A 297 -9.52 12.09 -6.42
CA VAL A 297 -9.33 11.97 -4.97
C VAL A 297 -8.03 12.64 -4.51
N ALA A 298 -6.93 12.40 -5.22
CA ALA A 298 -5.63 13.04 -4.93
C ALA A 298 -5.70 14.57 -5.08
N GLN A 299 -6.46 15.08 -6.08
CA GLN A 299 -6.69 16.51 -6.25
C GLN A 299 -7.47 17.11 -5.08
N TYR A 300 -8.51 16.42 -4.57
CA TYR A 300 -9.23 16.84 -3.36
C TYR A 300 -8.29 16.90 -2.15
N CYS A 301 -7.52 15.85 -1.91
CA CYS A 301 -6.56 15.83 -0.82
C CYS A 301 -5.53 16.97 -0.92
N LYS A 302 -5.04 17.28 -2.13
CA LYS A 302 -4.11 18.38 -2.36
C LYS A 302 -4.77 19.75 -2.19
N ALA A 303 -5.95 19.97 -2.79
CA ALA A 303 -6.65 21.26 -2.78
C ALA A 303 -7.08 21.68 -1.38
N TYR A 304 -7.52 20.74 -0.56
CA TYR A 304 -7.99 20.99 0.80
C TYR A 304 -6.99 20.61 1.88
N ASN A 305 -5.75 20.32 1.50
CA ASN A 305 -4.67 19.92 2.40
C ASN A 305 -5.11 18.82 3.39
N LEU A 306 -5.75 17.74 2.88
CA LEU A 306 -6.14 16.57 3.68
C LEU A 306 -5.00 15.57 3.77
N ASP A 307 -5.03 14.72 4.79
CA ASP A 307 -3.99 13.72 5.04
C ASP A 307 -4.21 12.41 4.31
N GLY A 308 -5.37 12.24 3.65
CA GLY A 308 -5.67 11.03 2.90
C GLY A 308 -7.16 10.74 2.80
N VAL A 309 -7.48 9.46 2.60
CA VAL A 309 -8.86 8.97 2.40
C VAL A 309 -9.15 7.72 3.21
N ASN A 310 -10.44 7.48 3.43
CA ASN A 310 -10.97 6.20 3.87
C ASN A 310 -12.00 5.71 2.85
N TYR A 311 -11.90 4.45 2.47
CA TYR A 311 -12.86 3.77 1.59
C TYR A 311 -13.75 2.82 2.38
N ASP A 312 -15.06 2.96 2.18
CA ASP A 312 -16.11 2.13 2.77
C ASP A 312 -17.02 1.60 1.65
N ASP A 313 -16.93 0.31 1.34
CA ASP A 313 -17.64 -0.27 0.19
C ASP A 313 -19.08 -0.65 0.55
N GLU A 314 -19.95 0.36 0.54
CA GLU A 314 -21.37 0.23 0.80
C GLU A 314 -22.22 0.98 -0.25
N TYR A 315 -23.51 0.69 -0.28
CA TYR A 315 -24.58 1.43 -0.97
C TYR A 315 -24.38 1.62 -2.48
N SER A 316 -23.74 0.68 -3.16
CA SER A 316 -23.59 0.71 -4.62
C SER A 316 -24.67 -0.14 -5.32
N ASN A 317 -25.19 0.36 -6.45
CA ASN A 317 -26.05 -0.41 -7.33
C ASN A 317 -25.23 -1.27 -8.31
N SER A 318 -25.91 -2.15 -9.04
CA SER A 318 -25.27 -2.94 -10.09
C SER A 318 -24.66 -2.03 -11.17
N PRO A 319 -23.42 -2.25 -11.59
CA PRO A 319 -22.75 -1.43 -12.60
C PRO A 319 -23.32 -1.66 -14.00
N ASP A 320 -23.27 -0.64 -14.84
CA ASP A 320 -23.46 -0.78 -16.28
C ASP A 320 -22.14 -1.26 -16.93
N LEU A 321 -22.07 -2.55 -17.22
CA LEU A 321 -20.87 -3.16 -17.82
C LEU A 321 -20.59 -2.75 -19.26
N SER A 322 -21.48 -2.02 -19.92
CA SER A 322 -21.18 -1.39 -21.21
C SER A 322 -20.28 -0.16 -21.06
N ASN A 323 -20.17 0.37 -19.85
CA ASN A 323 -19.32 1.49 -19.50
C ASN A 323 -17.87 1.03 -19.28
N PRO A 324 -16.87 1.56 -20.03
CA PRO A 324 -15.48 1.11 -19.90
C PRO A 324 -14.82 1.47 -18.56
N SER A 325 -15.41 2.41 -17.79
CA SER A 325 -14.91 2.77 -16.46
C SER A 325 -15.36 1.81 -15.36
N LEU A 326 -16.29 0.88 -15.65
CA LEU A 326 -16.90 0.02 -14.65
C LEU A 326 -16.59 -1.46 -14.91
N THR A 327 -16.67 -2.26 -13.85
CA THR A 327 -16.52 -3.72 -13.88
C THR A 327 -17.44 -4.35 -12.85
N ASN A 328 -17.53 -5.69 -12.81
CA ASN A 328 -18.24 -6.39 -11.74
C ASN A 328 -17.61 -6.10 -10.37
N PRO A 329 -18.43 -5.93 -9.32
CA PRO A 329 -17.94 -5.76 -7.96
C PRO A 329 -17.02 -6.92 -7.57
N SER A 330 -15.84 -6.58 -7.04
CA SER A 330 -14.86 -7.58 -6.61
C SER A 330 -13.79 -7.00 -5.70
N THR A 331 -13.21 -7.86 -4.85
CA THR A 331 -12.02 -7.54 -4.06
C THR A 331 -10.85 -7.08 -4.94
N ALA A 332 -10.72 -7.61 -6.16
CA ALA A 332 -9.67 -7.18 -7.09
C ALA A 332 -9.88 -5.73 -7.57
N ALA A 333 -11.12 -5.32 -7.84
CA ALA A 333 -11.44 -3.94 -8.21
C ALA A 333 -11.23 -2.98 -7.03
N ALA A 334 -11.65 -3.38 -5.82
CA ALA A 334 -11.37 -2.64 -4.58
C ALA A 334 -9.87 -2.44 -4.35
N ALA A 335 -9.09 -3.52 -4.47
CA ALA A 335 -7.63 -3.48 -4.36
C ALA A 335 -7.01 -2.56 -5.41
N ARG A 336 -7.47 -2.63 -6.67
CA ARG A 336 -7.01 -1.75 -7.75
C ARG A 336 -7.24 -0.28 -7.40
N LEU A 337 -8.41 0.10 -6.90
CA LEU A 337 -8.68 1.48 -6.49
C LEU A 337 -7.71 1.95 -5.41
N CYS A 338 -7.50 1.16 -4.34
CA CYS A 338 -6.59 1.52 -3.26
C CYS A 338 -5.15 1.68 -3.77
N TYR A 339 -4.70 0.76 -4.62
CA TYR A 339 -3.38 0.83 -5.26
C TYR A 339 -3.22 2.09 -6.10
N GLU A 340 -4.13 2.38 -7.04
CA GLU A 340 -4.05 3.57 -7.89
C GLU A 340 -4.13 4.88 -7.07
N THR A 341 -4.89 4.86 -5.96
CA THR A 341 -4.95 5.99 -5.05
C THR A 341 -3.60 6.23 -4.36
N LYS A 342 -2.93 5.18 -3.90
CA LYS A 342 -1.58 5.30 -3.32
C LYS A 342 -0.56 5.77 -4.34
N GLN A 343 -0.66 5.31 -5.60
CA GLN A 343 0.19 5.80 -6.68
C GLN A 343 -0.03 7.30 -6.95
N ALA A 344 -1.28 7.78 -6.88
CA ALA A 344 -1.62 9.18 -7.14
C ALA A 344 -1.25 10.12 -5.97
N MET A 345 -1.13 9.60 -4.75
CA MET A 345 -0.80 10.40 -3.55
C MET A 345 0.06 9.57 -2.56
N PRO A 346 1.32 9.28 -2.91
CA PRO A 346 2.16 8.33 -2.18
C PRO A 346 2.52 8.78 -0.75
N ASP A 347 2.43 10.07 -0.46
CA ASP A 347 2.68 10.67 0.87
C ASP A 347 1.42 10.79 1.75
N LYS A 348 0.26 10.38 1.24
CA LYS A 348 -1.02 10.46 1.95
C LYS A 348 -1.48 9.08 2.41
N LEU A 349 -2.37 9.08 3.39
CA LEU A 349 -2.96 7.85 3.91
C LEU A 349 -4.04 7.31 2.98
N VAL A 350 -3.95 6.03 2.66
CA VAL A 350 -5.01 5.23 2.05
C VAL A 350 -5.48 4.24 3.09
N THR A 351 -6.71 4.39 3.55
CA THR A 351 -7.28 3.57 4.61
C THR A 351 -8.57 2.92 4.14
N VAL A 352 -8.91 1.78 4.70
CA VAL A 352 -10.13 1.05 4.34
C VAL A 352 -10.90 0.65 5.60
N PHE A 353 -12.23 0.65 5.50
CA PHE A 353 -13.07 -0.09 6.43
C PHE A 353 -13.18 -1.52 5.92
N ASP A 354 -12.90 -2.49 6.79
CA ASP A 354 -12.82 -3.92 6.44
C ASP A 354 -14.23 -4.53 6.26
N TRP A 355 -14.94 -4.04 5.24
CA TRP A 355 -16.30 -4.37 4.90
C TRP A 355 -16.47 -4.53 3.38
N GLY A 356 -17.55 -5.18 2.95
CA GLY A 356 -17.86 -5.38 1.53
C GLY A 356 -16.70 -6.04 0.79
N GLN A 357 -16.35 -5.51 -0.36
CA GLN A 357 -15.22 -6.01 -1.17
C GLN A 357 -13.85 -5.46 -0.70
N MET A 358 -13.82 -4.55 0.28
CA MET A 358 -12.56 -4.13 0.92
C MET A 358 -12.01 -5.21 1.84
N TYR A 359 -12.86 -6.15 2.27
CA TYR A 359 -12.44 -7.31 3.07
C TYR A 359 -11.50 -8.22 2.27
N GLY A 360 -10.32 -8.48 2.81
CA GLY A 360 -9.37 -9.44 2.26
C GLY A 360 -8.63 -8.99 0.98
N VAL A 361 -8.51 -7.68 0.72
CA VAL A 361 -7.63 -7.17 -0.35
C VAL A 361 -6.18 -7.59 -0.09
N ALA A 362 -5.48 -8.10 -1.10
CA ALA A 362 -4.18 -8.73 -0.93
C ALA A 362 -3.07 -8.15 -1.82
N THR A 363 -3.15 -8.35 -3.13
CA THR A 363 -2.10 -7.94 -4.07
C THR A 363 -2.67 -7.29 -5.33
N VAL A 364 -1.93 -6.33 -5.88
CA VAL A 364 -2.17 -5.74 -7.20
C VAL A 364 -0.87 -5.82 -7.98
N ASP A 365 -0.88 -6.43 -9.17
CA ASP A 365 0.28 -6.60 -10.04
C ASP A 365 1.51 -7.19 -9.32
N GLY A 366 1.28 -8.08 -8.34
CA GLY A 366 2.31 -8.69 -7.51
C GLY A 366 2.82 -7.82 -6.37
N VAL A 367 2.27 -6.60 -6.20
CA VAL A 367 2.60 -5.70 -5.09
C VAL A 367 1.67 -5.97 -3.91
N ASP A 368 2.23 -6.21 -2.74
CA ASP A 368 1.50 -6.53 -1.51
C ASP A 368 0.70 -5.33 -0.99
N ALA A 369 -0.48 -5.59 -0.41
CA ALA A 369 -1.39 -4.55 0.11
C ALA A 369 -0.74 -3.61 1.14
N LYS A 370 0.23 -4.07 1.92
CA LYS A 370 0.98 -3.24 2.88
C LYS A 370 1.78 -2.09 2.23
N GLU A 371 2.02 -2.16 0.92
CA GLU A 371 2.71 -1.08 0.18
C GLU A 371 1.74 0.08 -0.17
N TRP A 372 0.42 -0.18 -0.14
CA TRP A 372 -0.57 0.76 -0.63
C TRP A 372 -1.84 0.90 0.23
N ILE A 373 -1.98 0.15 1.34
CA ILE A 373 -2.93 0.42 2.42
C ILE A 373 -2.15 0.71 3.70
N ASP A 374 -2.40 1.87 4.29
CA ASP A 374 -1.72 2.32 5.50
C ASP A 374 -2.45 1.86 6.77
N ILE A 375 -3.79 1.86 6.76
CA ILE A 375 -4.62 1.47 7.91
C ILE A 375 -5.82 0.67 7.42
N VAL A 376 -6.05 -0.47 8.05
CA VAL A 376 -7.28 -1.24 7.92
C VAL A 376 -8.08 -1.08 9.21
N VAL A 377 -9.28 -0.51 9.11
CA VAL A 377 -10.20 -0.37 10.23
C VAL A 377 -11.08 -1.60 10.27
N ALA A 378 -10.91 -2.42 11.31
CA ALA A 378 -11.65 -3.66 11.45
C ALA A 378 -13.15 -3.41 11.58
N ASN A 379 -13.95 -4.29 10.97
CA ASN A 379 -15.38 -4.32 11.17
C ASN A 379 -15.69 -4.64 12.64
N TYR A 380 -16.61 -3.86 13.19
CA TYR A 380 -17.06 -3.95 14.59
C TYR A 380 -18.43 -4.67 14.75
N GLY A 381 -18.97 -5.17 13.65
CA GLY A 381 -20.29 -5.84 13.59
C GLY A 381 -20.32 -7.29 14.07
#